data_adc437a4c6bf22b2a18bb32449942f41
#
_entry.id   adc437a4c6bf22b2a18bb32449942f41
#
_cell.length_a   1.000
_cell.length_b   1.000
_cell.length_c   1.000
_cell.angle_alpha   90.00
_cell.angle_beta   90.00
_cell.angle_gamma   90.00
#
_symmetry.space_group_name_H-M   'P 1'
#
loop_
_entity.id
_entity.type
_entity.pdbx_description
1 polymer ?
#
loop_
_entity_poly.entity_id
_entity_poly.type
_entity_poly.pdbx_seq_one_letter_code
_entity_poly.pdbx_strand_id
1 'polypeptide(L)'
;LTPRQQAAWKDAIGRPFDLGTLGQPALAAPEIVDSGEWINSPEPLTLAGLRGKVVVVHFYAANCINCIRNFPSYRMWQDRFAGKDVVLLGIHTPETAEERDTAAVRRKAADEKLTFPICIDGKNANWNAWGTSMWPSVYVIDKRGYVRHSWHGELKWQGATGDEFLAGRIDALLAE
;
A
#
# COMPACT_ATOMS: atom_id res chain seq x y z
N LEU A 1 30.08 -12.87 39.09
CA LEU A 1 31.12 -13.11 38.08
C LEU A 1 32.35 -12.31 38.42
N THR A 2 33.49 -12.95 38.48
CA THR A 2 34.81 -12.29 38.62
C THR A 2 35.13 -11.48 37.34
N PRO A 3 36.00 -10.47 37.37
CA PRO A 3 36.41 -9.72 36.18
C PRO A 3 36.91 -10.64 35.04
N ARG A 4 37.63 -11.72 35.38
CA ARG A 4 38.08 -12.72 34.39
C ARG A 4 36.91 -13.48 33.73
N GLN A 5 35.88 -13.83 34.51
CA GLN A 5 34.69 -14.49 34.01
C GLN A 5 33.86 -13.53 33.16
N GLN A 6 33.79 -12.23 33.52
CA GLN A 6 33.11 -11.21 32.71
C GLN A 6 33.80 -10.98 31.36
N ALA A 7 35.15 -10.98 31.34
CA ALA A 7 35.92 -10.87 30.11
C ALA A 7 35.68 -12.10 29.20
N ALA A 8 35.83 -13.31 29.77
CA ALA A 8 35.57 -14.55 29.02
C ALA A 8 34.12 -14.63 28.50
N TRP A 9 33.14 -14.12 29.25
CA TRP A 9 31.77 -14.03 28.82
C TRP A 9 31.59 -13.08 27.61
N LYS A 10 32.19 -11.89 27.66
CA LYS A 10 32.17 -10.93 26.55
C LYS A 10 32.81 -11.50 25.29
N ASP A 11 33.93 -12.21 25.44
CA ASP A 11 34.61 -12.84 24.30
C ASP A 11 33.81 -14.01 23.73
N ALA A 12 33.12 -14.79 24.57
CA ALA A 12 32.29 -15.90 24.14
C ALA A 12 30.98 -15.47 23.42
N ILE A 13 30.39 -14.36 23.87
CA ILE A 13 29.16 -13.82 23.24
C ILE A 13 29.52 -13.03 21.96
N GLY A 14 30.75 -12.52 21.87
CA GLY A 14 31.17 -11.64 20.79
C GLY A 14 30.59 -10.24 20.91
N ARG A 15 30.72 -9.47 19.84
CA ARG A 15 30.08 -8.13 19.77
C ARG A 15 28.57 -8.26 19.66
N PRO A 16 27.81 -7.43 20.36
CA PRO A 16 26.35 -7.36 20.14
C PRO A 16 26.06 -7.23 18.65
N PHE A 17 25.22 -8.11 18.14
CA PHE A 17 24.78 -8.02 16.75
C PHE A 17 23.97 -6.74 16.58
N ASP A 18 24.39 -5.86 15.68
CA ASP A 18 23.63 -4.67 15.36
C ASP A 18 22.43 -5.04 14.49
N LEU A 19 21.27 -5.14 15.13
CA LEU A 19 19.99 -5.41 14.45
C LEU A 19 19.67 -4.36 13.39
N GLY A 20 20.24 -3.15 13.46
CA GLY A 20 20.09 -2.12 12.44
C GLY A 20 20.79 -2.48 11.12
N THR A 21 21.76 -3.43 11.14
CA THR A 21 22.39 -3.96 9.92
C THR A 21 21.57 -5.03 9.22
N LEU A 22 20.61 -5.63 9.92
CA LEU A 22 19.55 -6.41 9.27
C LEU A 22 18.63 -5.42 8.61
N GLY A 23 18.73 -5.26 7.32
CA GLY A 23 17.69 -4.52 6.56
C GLY A 23 16.32 -4.98 7.02
N GLN A 24 15.33 -4.10 7.00
CA GLN A 24 13.95 -4.48 7.33
C GLN A 24 13.61 -5.73 6.50
N PRO A 25 13.01 -6.79 7.10
CA PRO A 25 12.62 -7.96 6.35
C PRO A 25 11.69 -7.50 5.22
N ALA A 26 12.16 -7.67 3.98
CA ALA A 26 11.37 -7.30 2.81
C ALA A 26 10.28 -8.35 2.66
N LEU A 27 9.04 -7.98 3.00
CA LEU A 27 7.87 -8.83 2.79
C LEU A 27 7.46 -8.71 1.32
N ALA A 28 7.49 -9.82 0.57
CA ALA A 28 6.93 -9.83 -0.76
C ALA A 28 5.44 -9.46 -0.69
N ALA A 29 5.03 -8.51 -1.53
CA ALA A 29 3.62 -8.16 -1.62
C ALA A 29 2.83 -9.37 -2.16
N PRO A 30 1.67 -9.71 -1.59
CA PRO A 30 0.78 -10.70 -2.19
C PRO A 30 0.38 -10.24 -3.60
N GLU A 31 0.22 -11.18 -4.53
CA GLU A 31 -0.22 -10.85 -5.88
C GLU A 31 -1.67 -10.33 -5.86
N ILE A 32 -2.03 -9.53 -6.87
CA ILE A 32 -3.42 -9.09 -7.04
C ILE A 32 -4.24 -10.25 -7.55
N VAL A 33 -5.24 -10.64 -6.80
CA VAL A 33 -6.23 -11.63 -7.23
C VAL A 33 -7.19 -10.96 -8.20
N ASP A 34 -7.19 -11.42 -9.45
CA ASP A 34 -8.13 -10.91 -10.46
C ASP A 34 -9.55 -11.31 -10.10
N SER A 35 -10.42 -10.33 -9.94
CA SER A 35 -11.85 -10.51 -9.68
C SER A 35 -12.68 -10.57 -10.95
N GLY A 36 -12.05 -10.34 -12.12
CA GLY A 36 -12.70 -10.24 -13.43
C GLY A 36 -13.37 -8.88 -13.69
N GLU A 37 -13.32 -7.94 -12.76
CA GLU A 37 -13.96 -6.63 -12.91
C GLU A 37 -13.05 -5.49 -12.47
N TRP A 38 -12.82 -4.55 -13.40
CA TRP A 38 -11.92 -3.42 -13.23
C TRP A 38 -12.57 -2.09 -13.67
N ILE A 39 -12.15 -1.02 -13.03
CA ILE A 39 -12.48 0.36 -13.39
C ILE A 39 -11.17 1.03 -13.84
N ASN A 40 -11.22 1.86 -14.88
CA ASN A 40 -10.08 2.61 -15.43
C ASN A 40 -8.91 1.71 -15.90
N SER A 41 -9.15 0.43 -16.13
CA SER A 41 -8.18 -0.46 -16.76
C SER A 41 -8.90 -1.39 -17.74
N PRO A 42 -8.43 -1.50 -19.00
CA PRO A 42 -9.00 -2.43 -19.97
C PRO A 42 -8.64 -3.89 -19.66
N GLU A 43 -7.53 -4.11 -18.99
CA GLU A 43 -6.99 -5.42 -18.65
C GLU A 43 -6.67 -5.49 -17.15
N PRO A 44 -6.75 -6.70 -16.55
CA PRO A 44 -6.31 -6.91 -15.17
C PRO A 44 -4.82 -6.58 -15.00
N LEU A 45 -4.49 -5.93 -13.89
CA LEU A 45 -3.11 -5.65 -13.52
C LEU A 45 -2.60 -6.69 -12.52
N THR A 46 -1.34 -7.06 -12.66
CA THR A 46 -0.63 -7.94 -11.73
C THR A 46 0.63 -7.24 -11.20
N LEU A 47 1.01 -7.50 -9.95
CA LEU A 47 2.28 -6.97 -9.43
C LEU A 47 3.48 -7.54 -10.19
N ALA A 48 3.37 -8.77 -10.68
CA ALA A 48 4.39 -9.37 -11.55
C ALA A 48 4.58 -8.55 -12.84
N GLY A 49 3.49 -8.10 -13.47
CA GLY A 49 3.51 -7.25 -14.67
C GLY A 49 3.95 -5.81 -14.41
N LEU A 50 3.94 -5.38 -13.15
CA LEU A 50 4.34 -4.04 -12.72
C LEU A 50 5.77 -3.97 -12.17
N ARG A 51 6.58 -5.03 -12.32
CA ARG A 51 7.99 -5.01 -11.92
C ARG A 51 8.74 -3.86 -12.61
N GLY A 52 9.64 -3.23 -11.89
CA GLY A 52 10.34 -2.03 -12.34
C GLY A 52 9.63 -0.71 -11.99
N LYS A 53 8.38 -0.79 -11.52
CA LYS A 53 7.60 0.38 -11.06
C LYS A 53 7.39 0.34 -9.55
N VAL A 54 7.29 1.51 -8.93
CA VAL A 54 6.78 1.65 -7.57
C VAL A 54 5.26 1.56 -7.63
N VAL A 55 4.66 0.67 -6.83
CA VAL A 55 3.21 0.49 -6.83
C VAL A 55 2.64 0.94 -5.49
N VAL A 56 1.61 1.79 -5.54
CA VAL A 56 0.85 2.23 -4.38
C VAL A 56 -0.50 1.55 -4.41
N VAL A 57 -0.68 0.51 -3.61
CA VAL A 57 -1.96 -0.19 -3.47
C VAL A 57 -2.74 0.42 -2.32
N HIS A 58 -3.98 0.81 -2.54
CA HIS A 58 -4.85 1.26 -1.48
C HIS A 58 -6.17 0.48 -1.47
N PHE A 59 -6.49 -0.07 -0.31
CA PHE A 59 -7.76 -0.71 -0.03
C PHE A 59 -8.75 0.34 0.45
N TYR A 60 -9.92 0.37 -0.15
CA TYR A 60 -10.96 1.33 0.20
C TYR A 60 -12.36 0.76 -0.03
N ALA A 61 -13.35 1.36 0.62
CA ALA A 61 -14.77 1.17 0.34
C ALA A 61 -15.35 2.50 -0.15
N ALA A 62 -16.24 2.45 -1.13
CA ALA A 62 -16.66 3.65 -1.88
C ALA A 62 -17.43 4.68 -1.03
N ASN A 63 -18.17 4.22 -0.01
CA ASN A 63 -18.97 5.05 0.88
C ASN A 63 -18.34 5.22 2.28
N CYS A 64 -17.21 4.59 2.54
CA CYS A 64 -16.48 4.71 3.79
C CYS A 64 -15.97 6.15 3.96
N ILE A 65 -16.44 6.86 4.98
CA ILE A 65 -16.10 8.28 5.20
C ILE A 65 -14.60 8.51 5.36
N ASN A 66 -13.89 7.60 6.03
CA ASN A 66 -12.45 7.70 6.23
C ASN A 66 -11.69 7.50 4.91
N CYS A 67 -12.23 6.67 4.00
CA CYS A 67 -11.69 6.50 2.65
C CYS A 67 -11.89 7.75 1.80
N ILE A 68 -13.09 8.32 1.84
CA ILE A 68 -13.43 9.56 1.11
C ILE A 68 -12.50 10.70 1.52
N ARG A 69 -12.15 10.80 2.81
CA ARG A 69 -11.21 11.80 3.31
C ARG A 69 -9.79 11.62 2.79
N ASN A 70 -9.41 10.43 2.32
CA ASN A 70 -8.11 10.17 1.69
C ASN A 70 -8.10 10.46 0.18
N PHE A 71 -9.24 10.56 -0.50
CA PHE A 71 -9.29 10.78 -1.96
C PHE A 71 -8.55 12.04 -2.43
N PRO A 72 -8.58 13.19 -1.73
CA PRO A 72 -7.74 14.32 -2.11
C PRO A 72 -6.25 14.00 -2.17
N SER A 73 -5.74 13.19 -1.23
CA SER A 73 -4.35 12.76 -1.23
C SER A 73 -4.02 11.83 -2.40
N TYR A 74 -4.95 10.93 -2.77
CA TYR A 74 -4.76 10.04 -3.93
C TYR A 74 -4.76 10.83 -5.24
N ARG A 75 -5.62 11.85 -5.39
CA ARG A 75 -5.59 12.76 -6.55
C ARG A 75 -4.27 13.52 -6.62
N MET A 76 -3.79 14.05 -5.49
CA MET A 76 -2.50 14.73 -5.42
C MET A 76 -1.36 13.79 -5.85
N TRP A 77 -1.38 12.51 -5.46
CA TRP A 77 -0.39 11.55 -5.92
C TRP A 77 -0.53 11.21 -7.41
N GLN A 78 -1.76 11.10 -7.93
CA GLN A 78 -1.97 10.96 -9.39
C GLN A 78 -1.23 12.06 -10.17
N ASP A 79 -1.44 13.31 -9.75
CA ASP A 79 -0.85 14.47 -10.44
C ASP A 79 0.68 14.51 -10.24
N ARG A 80 1.14 14.30 -9.02
CA ARG A 80 2.57 14.35 -8.67
C ARG A 80 3.40 13.31 -9.38
N PHE A 81 2.85 12.12 -9.56
CA PHE A 81 3.56 10.99 -10.14
C PHE A 81 3.17 10.67 -11.58
N ALA A 82 2.38 11.53 -12.22
CA ALA A 82 2.04 11.39 -13.63
C ALA A 82 3.30 11.33 -14.50
N GLY A 83 3.36 10.32 -15.39
CA GLY A 83 4.52 10.13 -16.29
C GLY A 83 5.78 9.56 -15.65
N LYS A 84 5.75 9.20 -14.36
CA LYS A 84 6.83 8.51 -13.65
C LYS A 84 6.56 7.01 -13.57
N ASP A 85 7.58 6.24 -13.21
CA ASP A 85 7.43 4.78 -12.96
C ASP A 85 6.74 4.50 -11.60
N VAL A 86 5.55 5.08 -11.43
CA VAL A 86 4.65 4.87 -10.29
C VAL A 86 3.29 4.46 -10.81
N VAL A 87 2.69 3.46 -10.19
CA VAL A 87 1.32 3.04 -10.44
C VAL A 87 0.52 3.15 -9.14
N LEU A 88 -0.52 3.97 -9.15
CA LEU A 88 -1.55 3.93 -8.12
C LEU A 88 -2.55 2.84 -8.51
N LEU A 89 -2.94 2.00 -7.57
CA LEU A 89 -3.87 0.90 -7.75
C LEU A 89 -4.86 0.87 -6.60
N GLY A 90 -6.14 1.05 -6.89
CA GLY A 90 -7.22 0.89 -5.93
C GLY A 90 -7.68 -0.56 -5.85
N ILE A 91 -7.96 -1.04 -4.66
CA ILE A 91 -8.71 -2.28 -4.43
C ILE A 91 -9.98 -1.88 -3.68
N HIS A 92 -11.09 -1.92 -4.39
CA HIS A 92 -12.39 -1.64 -3.80
C HIS A 92 -12.93 -2.91 -3.15
N THR A 93 -12.89 -2.98 -1.84
CA THR A 93 -13.48 -4.06 -1.05
C THR A 93 -14.73 -3.53 -0.35
N PRO A 94 -15.93 -4.06 -0.64
CA PRO A 94 -17.17 -3.51 -0.11
C PRO A 94 -17.28 -3.68 1.41
N GLU A 95 -17.63 -2.61 2.11
CA GLU A 95 -17.97 -2.62 3.54
C GLU A 95 -19.45 -2.96 3.75
N THR A 96 -20.29 -2.54 2.80
CA THR A 96 -21.75 -2.76 2.86
C THR A 96 -22.27 -3.52 1.64
N ALA A 97 -23.52 -3.96 1.70
CA ALA A 97 -24.16 -4.66 0.59
C ALA A 97 -24.34 -3.77 -0.64
N GLU A 98 -24.64 -2.48 -0.45
CA GLU A 98 -24.85 -1.50 -1.51
C GLU A 98 -23.57 -1.26 -2.33
N GLU A 99 -22.42 -1.40 -1.72
CA GLU A 99 -21.11 -1.23 -2.38
C GLU A 99 -20.72 -2.41 -3.28
N ARG A 100 -21.55 -3.44 -3.35
CA ARG A 100 -21.43 -4.53 -4.34
C ARG A 100 -21.98 -4.17 -5.71
N ASP A 101 -22.73 -3.05 -5.82
CA ASP A 101 -23.12 -2.49 -7.11
C ASP A 101 -21.93 -1.80 -7.78
N THR A 102 -21.24 -2.52 -8.67
CA THR A 102 -20.09 -1.99 -9.41
C THR A 102 -20.41 -0.75 -10.22
N ALA A 103 -21.66 -0.62 -10.73
CA ALA A 103 -22.05 0.58 -11.46
C ALA A 103 -22.07 1.81 -10.54
N ALA A 104 -22.51 1.65 -9.29
CA ALA A 104 -22.45 2.72 -8.28
C ALA A 104 -21.02 3.06 -7.90
N VAL A 105 -20.15 2.04 -7.69
CA VAL A 105 -18.73 2.25 -7.41
C VAL A 105 -18.04 2.98 -8.56
N ARG A 106 -18.33 2.63 -9.82
CA ARG A 106 -17.80 3.29 -11.01
C ARG A 106 -18.23 4.77 -11.08
N ARG A 107 -19.50 5.06 -10.84
CA ARG A 107 -19.98 6.46 -10.77
C ARG A 107 -19.24 7.23 -9.67
N LYS A 108 -19.14 6.66 -8.47
CA LYS A 108 -18.43 7.29 -7.35
C LYS A 108 -16.97 7.57 -7.69
N ALA A 109 -16.27 6.63 -8.30
CA ALA A 109 -14.88 6.82 -8.71
C ALA A 109 -14.74 7.96 -9.73
N ALA A 110 -15.68 8.07 -10.68
CA ALA A 110 -15.71 9.17 -11.66
C ALA A 110 -15.98 10.52 -10.99
N ASP A 111 -16.98 10.60 -10.12
CA ASP A 111 -17.36 11.82 -9.39
C ASP A 111 -16.19 12.32 -8.52
N GLU A 112 -15.47 11.40 -7.90
CA GLU A 112 -14.29 11.69 -7.09
C GLU A 112 -13.00 11.86 -7.91
N LYS A 113 -13.08 11.78 -9.25
CA LYS A 113 -11.94 11.94 -10.18
C LYS A 113 -10.78 10.98 -9.87
N LEU A 114 -11.09 9.76 -9.49
CA LEU A 114 -10.13 8.69 -9.31
C LEU A 114 -9.88 8.05 -10.68
N THR A 115 -8.76 8.36 -11.32
CA THR A 115 -8.47 7.95 -12.71
C THR A 115 -7.51 6.75 -12.79
N PHE A 116 -6.94 6.33 -11.68
CA PHE A 116 -6.09 5.15 -11.59
C PHE A 116 -6.89 3.85 -11.71
N PRO A 117 -6.27 2.73 -12.09
CA PRO A 117 -6.90 1.41 -12.10
C PRO A 117 -7.48 1.00 -10.76
N ILE A 118 -8.67 0.41 -10.77
CA ILE A 118 -9.34 -0.08 -9.57
C ILE A 118 -9.82 -1.50 -9.81
N CYS A 119 -9.35 -2.44 -8.99
CA CYS A 119 -9.85 -3.82 -8.92
C CYS A 119 -11.08 -3.86 -8.01
N ILE A 120 -12.18 -4.47 -8.47
CA ILE A 120 -13.39 -4.69 -7.68
C ILE A 120 -13.28 -6.00 -6.91
N ASP A 121 -12.99 -5.92 -5.63
CA ASP A 121 -12.78 -7.08 -4.74
C ASP A 121 -14.10 -7.53 -4.06
N GLY A 122 -15.14 -7.74 -4.86
CA GLY A 122 -16.49 -8.05 -4.36
C GLY A 122 -16.59 -9.33 -3.50
N LYS A 123 -15.61 -10.21 -3.58
CA LYS A 123 -15.51 -11.45 -2.77
C LYS A 123 -14.49 -11.38 -1.65
N ASN A 124 -13.88 -10.23 -1.42
CA ASN A 124 -12.84 -9.98 -0.42
C ASN A 124 -11.59 -10.88 -0.61
N ALA A 125 -11.30 -11.31 -1.83
CA ALA A 125 -10.18 -12.21 -2.11
C ALA A 125 -8.84 -11.50 -1.91
N ASN A 126 -8.70 -10.27 -2.42
CA ASN A 126 -7.53 -9.43 -2.17
C ASN A 126 -7.44 -9.02 -0.70
N TRP A 127 -8.55 -8.60 -0.10
CA TRP A 127 -8.62 -8.27 1.31
C TRP A 127 -8.01 -9.35 2.19
N ASN A 128 -8.43 -10.60 1.96
CA ASN A 128 -7.95 -11.75 2.72
C ASN A 128 -6.49 -12.11 2.40
N ALA A 129 -6.10 -12.08 1.12
CA ALA A 129 -4.75 -12.39 0.70
C ALA A 129 -3.71 -11.41 1.26
N TRP A 130 -4.08 -10.13 1.41
CA TRP A 130 -3.23 -9.08 1.95
C TRP A 130 -3.30 -8.97 3.48
N GLY A 131 -4.14 -9.74 4.14
CA GLY A 131 -4.36 -9.64 5.58
C GLY A 131 -4.84 -8.27 6.03
N THR A 132 -5.54 -7.54 5.15
CA THR A 132 -6.05 -6.21 5.45
C THR A 132 -7.16 -6.31 6.49
N SER A 133 -7.19 -5.41 7.46
CA SER A 133 -8.13 -5.46 8.60
C SER A 133 -8.95 -4.19 8.77
N MET A 134 -8.64 -3.12 8.04
CA MET A 134 -9.36 -1.84 8.13
C MET A 134 -9.33 -1.04 6.84
N TRP A 135 -10.32 -0.19 6.65
CA TRP A 135 -10.39 0.83 5.61
C TRP A 135 -10.11 2.23 6.20
N PRO A 136 -9.38 3.07 5.48
CA PRO A 136 -8.51 2.78 4.36
C PRO A 136 -7.17 2.16 4.81
N SER A 137 -6.54 1.37 3.94
CA SER A 137 -5.16 0.89 4.12
C SER A 137 -4.36 1.15 2.85
N VAL A 138 -3.13 1.65 2.99
CA VAL A 138 -2.23 1.96 1.88
C VAL A 138 -0.94 1.17 2.04
N TYR A 139 -0.47 0.57 0.95
CA TYR A 139 0.80 -0.14 0.88
C TYR A 139 1.64 0.44 -0.25
N VAL A 140 2.92 0.71 0.03
CA VAL A 140 3.89 1.15 -0.98
C VAL A 140 4.86 0.02 -1.25
N ILE A 141 4.94 -0.39 -2.50
CA ILE A 141 5.66 -1.56 -3.00
C ILE A 141 6.79 -1.08 -3.89
N ASP A 142 7.99 -1.61 -3.68
CA ASP A 142 9.17 -1.25 -4.48
C ASP A 142 9.17 -1.90 -5.87
N LYS A 143 10.13 -1.51 -6.71
CA LYS A 143 10.30 -2.00 -8.08
C LYS A 143 10.50 -3.52 -8.19
N ARG A 144 10.91 -4.17 -7.08
CA ARG A 144 11.11 -5.62 -6.98
C ARG A 144 9.88 -6.35 -6.44
N GLY A 145 8.85 -5.59 -6.00
CA GLY A 145 7.59 -6.14 -5.51
C GLY A 145 7.55 -6.45 -4.02
N TYR A 146 8.35 -5.77 -3.23
CA TYR A 146 8.34 -5.89 -1.78
C TYR A 146 7.59 -4.72 -1.15
N VAL A 147 6.77 -5.00 -0.14
CA VAL A 147 6.13 -3.96 0.68
C VAL A 147 7.20 -3.24 1.49
N ARG A 148 7.35 -1.95 1.27
CA ARG A 148 8.34 -1.11 1.96
C ARG A 148 7.73 -0.21 3.01
N HIS A 149 6.50 0.24 2.78
CA HIS A 149 5.77 1.09 3.70
C HIS A 149 4.29 0.74 3.70
N SER A 150 3.62 1.01 4.80
CA SER A 150 2.16 0.93 4.91
C SER A 150 1.64 2.07 5.77
N TRP A 151 0.36 2.40 5.55
CA TRP A 151 -0.38 3.35 6.37
C TRP A 151 -1.81 2.84 6.53
N HIS A 152 -2.33 2.90 7.75
CA HIS A 152 -3.66 2.43 8.08
C HIS A 152 -4.49 3.58 8.65
N GLY A 153 -5.68 3.80 8.12
CA GLY A 153 -6.57 4.90 8.48
C GLY A 153 -6.39 6.16 7.63
N GLU A 154 -6.91 7.26 8.11
CA GLU A 154 -6.87 8.55 7.42
C GLU A 154 -5.44 9.11 7.37
N LEU A 155 -5.03 9.56 6.19
CA LEU A 155 -3.69 10.11 5.95
C LEU A 155 -3.47 11.45 6.67
N LYS A 156 -4.55 12.21 6.91
CA LYS A 156 -4.51 13.56 7.50
C LYS A 156 -5.27 13.68 8.82
N TRP A 157 -5.45 12.57 9.55
CA TRP A 157 -6.16 12.59 10.81
C TRP A 157 -5.41 13.38 11.88
N GLN A 158 -6.11 14.35 12.54
CA GLN A 158 -5.59 15.13 13.67
C GLN A 158 -4.22 15.77 13.41
N GLY A 159 -3.98 16.27 12.20
CA GLY A 159 -2.72 16.93 11.84
C GLY A 159 -1.62 15.97 11.37
N ALA A 160 -1.92 14.68 11.20
CA ALA A 160 -0.99 13.77 10.55
C ALA A 160 -0.69 14.21 9.10
N THR A 161 0.53 13.95 8.64
CA THR A 161 1.02 14.25 7.29
C THR A 161 1.37 12.96 6.54
N GLY A 162 0.51 11.94 6.68
CA GLY A 162 0.72 10.62 6.10
C GLY A 162 0.83 10.64 4.58
N ASP A 163 0.12 11.55 3.94
CA ASP A 163 0.19 11.72 2.48
C ASP A 163 1.55 12.28 2.02
N GLU A 164 2.10 13.27 2.69
CA GLU A 164 3.45 13.80 2.40
C GLU A 164 4.53 12.79 2.77
N PHE A 165 4.38 12.11 3.92
CA PHE A 165 5.29 11.05 4.34
C PHE A 165 5.38 9.94 3.28
N LEU A 166 4.24 9.39 2.84
CA LEU A 166 4.24 8.35 1.82
C LEU A 166 4.73 8.86 0.47
N ALA A 167 4.39 10.09 0.07
CA ALA A 167 4.91 10.69 -1.15
C ALA A 167 6.45 10.77 -1.13
N GLY A 168 7.05 11.17 -0.02
CA GLY A 168 8.51 11.17 0.14
C GLY A 168 9.12 9.76 0.07
N ARG A 169 8.41 8.73 0.56
CA ARG A 169 8.84 7.32 0.44
C ARG A 169 8.76 6.81 -0.99
N ILE A 170 7.72 7.21 -1.73
CA ILE A 170 7.59 6.89 -3.16
C ILE A 170 8.74 7.52 -3.95
N ASP A 171 9.06 8.81 -3.70
CA ASP A 171 10.19 9.46 -4.36
C ASP A 171 11.53 8.77 -4.06
N ALA A 172 11.75 8.34 -2.81
CA ALA A 172 12.96 7.59 -2.44
C ALA A 172 13.07 6.25 -3.19
N LEU A 173 11.96 5.49 -3.29
CA LEU A 173 11.92 4.22 -4.02
C LEU A 173 12.06 4.38 -5.54
N LEU A 174 11.65 5.52 -6.09
CA LEU A 174 11.90 5.84 -7.50
C LEU A 174 13.39 6.03 -7.79
N ALA A 175 14.16 6.52 -6.82
CA ALA A 175 15.59 6.76 -6.94
C ALA A 175 16.46 5.49 -6.74
N GLU A 176 15.90 4.41 -6.17
CA GLU A 176 16.55 3.09 -6.08
C GLU A 176 16.62 2.40 -7.47
#